data_f5368df10ddd47f6f48834ee2311cd7a
#
_entry.id   f5368df10ddd47f6f48834ee2311cd7a
#
_cell.length_a   1.000
_cell.length_b   1.000
_cell.length_c   1.000
_cell.angle_alpha   90.00
_cell.angle_beta   90.00
_cell.angle_gamma   90.00
#
_symmetry.space_group_name_H-M   'P 1'
#
loop_
_entity.id
_entity.type
_entity.pdbx_description
1 polymer ?
#
loop_
_entity_poly.entity_id
_entity_poly.type
_entity_poly.pdbx_seq_one_letter_code
_entity_poly.pdbx_strand_id
1 'polypeptide(L)'
;RSFAKSTSPYDRNQLWRHSLATAMAAERIAKRLSLEADGSHFSAGLLHDIGKVALDSVYPDNFQEAVKRAVESQRPLYEVEPEIFGMDHAEVGGVLGEHWNLPPLLTEALRRHHTPDQAMLSPQLAHVTALANYLAYVAGYGESSNVGEHAYPMSSAMALKMDPGKFQDIIEELQQASERIDAMLGAVSAA
;
A
#
# COMPACT_ATOMS: atom_id res chain seq x y z
N ARG A 1 -8.09 -11.18 26.67
CA ARG A 1 -8.08 -9.72 26.93
C ARG A 1 -8.80 -9.08 25.77
N SER A 2 -9.98 -8.51 26.03
CA SER A 2 -10.75 -7.72 25.06
C SER A 2 -9.87 -6.55 24.62
N PHE A 3 -9.52 -6.49 23.33
CA PHE A 3 -8.93 -5.28 22.74
C PHE A 3 -10.00 -4.19 22.82
N ALA A 4 -9.73 -3.16 23.62
CA ALA A 4 -10.57 -1.96 23.65
C ALA A 4 -10.72 -1.47 22.19
N LYS A 5 -11.98 -1.15 21.78
CA LYS A 5 -12.19 -0.47 20.49
C LYS A 5 -11.32 0.78 20.51
N SER A 6 -10.30 0.79 19.66
CA SER A 6 -9.46 1.95 19.46
C SER A 6 -10.36 3.09 18.99
N THR A 7 -10.30 4.22 19.65
CA THR A 7 -10.90 5.48 19.19
C THR A 7 -10.05 6.17 18.12
N SER A 8 -9.01 5.48 17.65
CA SER A 8 -8.12 5.95 16.58
C SER A 8 -8.88 6.07 15.26
N PRO A 9 -8.68 7.15 14.50
CA PRO A 9 -9.16 7.23 13.13
C PRO A 9 -8.53 6.17 12.21
N TYR A 10 -7.43 5.54 12.64
CA TYR A 10 -6.72 4.49 11.91
C TYR A 10 -7.29 3.11 12.25
N ASP A 11 -7.76 2.40 11.23
CA ASP A 11 -8.32 1.05 11.33
C ASP A 11 -7.39 0.05 10.63
N ARG A 12 -6.71 -0.79 11.43
CA ARG A 12 -5.82 -1.85 10.94
C ARG A 12 -6.53 -2.88 10.05
N ASN A 13 -7.82 -3.12 10.26
CA ASN A 13 -8.56 -4.05 9.40
C ASN A 13 -8.73 -3.45 8.00
N GLN A 14 -9.01 -2.14 7.91
CA GLN A 14 -9.07 -1.45 6.63
C GLN A 14 -7.70 -1.44 5.94
N LEU A 15 -6.61 -1.22 6.68
CA LEU A 15 -5.26 -1.33 6.13
C LEU A 15 -5.01 -2.71 5.52
N TRP A 16 -5.32 -3.79 6.22
CA TRP A 16 -5.10 -5.14 5.70
C TRP A 16 -5.98 -5.44 4.49
N ARG A 17 -7.23 -4.94 4.47
CA ARG A 17 -8.10 -5.02 3.28
C ARG A 17 -7.48 -4.29 2.09
N HIS A 18 -6.99 -3.08 2.31
CA HIS A 18 -6.29 -2.29 1.31
C HIS A 18 -5.03 -3.01 0.79
N SER A 19 -4.18 -3.49 1.70
CA SER A 19 -2.96 -4.20 1.35
C SER A 19 -3.23 -5.46 0.52
N LEU A 20 -4.27 -6.23 0.87
CA LEU A 20 -4.64 -7.42 0.11
C LEU A 20 -5.24 -7.06 -1.26
N ALA A 21 -6.06 -6.03 -1.35
CA ALA A 21 -6.56 -5.53 -2.63
C ALA A 21 -5.43 -5.01 -3.51
N THR A 22 -4.46 -4.30 -2.93
CA THR A 22 -3.25 -3.83 -3.64
C THR A 22 -2.41 -5.01 -4.15
N ALA A 23 -2.24 -6.07 -3.36
CA ALA A 23 -1.56 -7.29 -3.78
C ALA A 23 -2.24 -7.95 -4.99
N MET A 24 -3.56 -8.06 -4.95
CA MET A 24 -4.34 -8.62 -6.06
C MET A 24 -4.25 -7.74 -7.31
N ALA A 25 -4.33 -6.42 -7.16
CA ALA A 25 -4.16 -5.48 -8.27
C ALA A 25 -2.76 -5.59 -8.89
N ALA A 26 -1.71 -5.66 -8.08
CA ALA A 26 -0.32 -5.79 -8.54
C ALA A 26 -0.13 -7.08 -9.36
N GLU A 27 -0.67 -8.19 -8.90
CA GLU A 27 -0.64 -9.47 -9.63
C GLU A 27 -1.41 -9.38 -10.96
N ARG A 28 -2.55 -8.68 -11.00
CA ARG A 28 -3.33 -8.48 -12.23
C ARG A 28 -2.60 -7.59 -13.23
N ILE A 29 -1.97 -6.52 -12.76
CA ILE A 29 -1.13 -5.65 -13.60
C ILE A 29 0.03 -6.47 -14.17
N ALA A 30 0.76 -7.21 -13.33
CA ALA A 30 1.87 -8.04 -13.76
C ALA A 30 1.46 -9.06 -14.83
N LYS A 31 0.34 -9.75 -14.63
CA LYS A 31 -0.21 -10.70 -15.61
C LYS A 31 -0.53 -10.03 -16.95
N ARG A 32 -1.12 -8.82 -16.93
CA ARG A 32 -1.39 -8.07 -18.17
C ARG A 32 -0.15 -7.67 -18.92
N LEU A 33 0.88 -7.34 -18.20
CA LEU A 33 2.18 -6.96 -18.77
C LEU A 33 3.02 -8.19 -19.14
N SER A 34 2.51 -9.41 -18.94
CA SER A 34 3.24 -10.66 -19.14
C SER A 34 4.56 -10.71 -18.37
N LEU A 35 4.56 -10.16 -17.14
CA LEU A 35 5.71 -10.20 -16.25
C LEU A 35 5.82 -11.58 -15.58
N GLU A 36 7.00 -11.88 -15.06
CA GLU A 36 7.26 -13.14 -14.39
C GLU A 36 6.37 -13.34 -13.16
N ALA A 37 5.78 -14.53 -13.03
CA ALA A 37 4.87 -14.88 -11.94
C ALA A 37 5.64 -15.53 -10.79
N ASP A 38 6.58 -14.81 -10.18
CA ASP A 38 7.41 -15.26 -9.06
C ASP A 38 6.85 -14.89 -7.67
N GLY A 39 5.68 -14.25 -7.65
CA GLY A 39 5.01 -13.77 -6.43
C GLY A 39 5.54 -12.44 -5.90
N SER A 40 6.56 -11.83 -6.51
CA SER A 40 7.13 -10.55 -6.07
C SER A 40 6.11 -9.41 -6.11
N HIS A 41 5.29 -9.35 -7.17
CA HIS A 41 4.28 -8.32 -7.35
C HIS A 41 3.19 -8.39 -6.28
N PHE A 42 2.69 -9.60 -5.98
CA PHE A 42 1.74 -9.82 -4.88
C PHE A 42 2.34 -9.42 -3.54
N SER A 43 3.57 -9.86 -3.26
CA SER A 43 4.26 -9.56 -2.00
C SER A 43 4.54 -8.07 -1.83
N ALA A 44 4.94 -7.37 -2.90
CA ALA A 44 5.13 -5.93 -2.88
C ALA A 44 3.83 -5.19 -2.55
N GLY A 45 2.72 -5.54 -3.22
CA GLY A 45 1.41 -4.96 -2.94
C GLY A 45 0.91 -5.25 -1.52
N LEU A 46 1.17 -6.46 -0.98
CA LEU A 46 0.74 -6.84 0.36
C LEU A 46 1.52 -6.08 1.45
N LEU A 47 2.80 -5.83 1.23
CA LEU A 47 3.70 -5.28 2.24
C LEU A 47 4.01 -3.78 2.06
N HIS A 48 3.53 -3.12 0.99
CA HIS A 48 3.93 -1.75 0.68
C HIS A 48 3.74 -0.79 1.87
N ASP A 49 2.67 -0.96 2.62
CA ASP A 49 2.27 -0.13 3.76
C ASP A 49 2.67 -0.71 5.14
N ILE A 50 3.54 -1.71 5.19
CA ILE A 50 3.95 -2.35 6.46
C ILE A 50 4.59 -1.37 7.44
N GLY A 51 5.18 -0.29 6.94
CA GLY A 51 5.72 0.78 7.77
C GLY A 51 4.66 1.48 8.61
N LYS A 52 3.42 1.62 8.13
CA LYS A 52 2.29 2.17 8.92
C LYS A 52 2.02 1.30 10.15
N VAL A 53 2.06 -0.04 9.97
CA VAL A 53 1.90 -1.00 11.09
C VAL A 53 3.00 -0.82 12.12
N ALA A 54 4.24 -0.63 11.68
CA ALA A 54 5.37 -0.43 12.58
C ALA A 54 5.26 0.90 13.35
N LEU A 55 4.97 1.99 12.64
CA LEU A 55 4.80 3.32 13.27
C LEU A 55 3.66 3.32 14.29
N ASP A 56 2.49 2.76 13.94
CA ASP A 56 1.35 2.64 14.86
C ASP A 56 1.65 1.72 16.06
N SER A 57 2.47 0.69 15.89
CA SER A 57 2.80 -0.25 16.95
C SER A 57 3.83 0.30 17.93
N VAL A 58 4.81 1.07 17.46
CA VAL A 58 5.93 1.57 18.27
C VAL A 58 5.63 2.97 18.83
N TYR A 59 4.95 3.80 18.05
CA TYR A 59 4.66 5.21 18.38
C TYR A 59 3.17 5.54 18.15
N PRO A 60 2.22 4.86 18.85
CA PRO A 60 0.79 4.97 18.53
C PRO A 60 0.26 6.40 18.63
N ASP A 61 0.63 7.17 19.66
CA ASP A 61 0.16 8.53 19.84
C ASP A 61 0.67 9.49 18.74
N ASN A 62 1.94 9.33 18.35
CA ASN A 62 2.54 10.11 17.26
C ASN A 62 1.93 9.75 15.90
N PHE A 63 1.63 8.46 15.68
CA PHE A 63 1.02 8.02 14.43
C PHE A 63 -0.43 8.53 14.30
N GLN A 64 -1.20 8.52 15.39
CA GLN A 64 -2.53 9.13 15.43
C GLN A 64 -2.49 10.62 15.16
N GLU A 65 -1.50 11.34 15.70
CA GLU A 65 -1.31 12.76 15.42
C GLU A 65 -0.96 12.99 13.93
N ALA A 66 -0.11 12.14 13.33
CA ALA A 66 0.20 12.21 11.90
C ALA A 66 -1.06 12.02 11.03
N VAL A 67 -1.85 11.00 11.30
CA VAL A 67 -3.12 10.74 10.59
C VAL A 67 -4.08 11.93 10.74
N LYS A 68 -4.24 12.45 11.96
CA LYS A 68 -5.09 13.62 12.22
C LYS A 68 -4.65 14.83 11.41
N ARG A 69 -3.35 15.14 11.42
CA ARG A 69 -2.80 16.27 10.63
C ARG A 69 -2.98 16.08 9.13
N ALA A 70 -2.78 14.86 8.62
CA ALA A 70 -3.02 14.55 7.22
C ALA A 70 -4.47 14.83 6.83
N VAL A 71 -5.43 14.38 7.65
CA VAL A 71 -6.87 14.63 7.44
C VAL A 71 -7.20 16.11 7.50
N GLU A 72 -6.74 16.83 8.52
CA GLU A 72 -7.04 18.26 8.72
C GLU A 72 -6.41 19.13 7.62
N SER A 73 -5.21 18.79 7.15
CA SER A 73 -4.50 19.54 6.11
C SER A 73 -4.83 19.08 4.68
N GLN A 74 -5.56 17.99 4.53
CA GLN A 74 -5.84 17.34 3.23
C GLN A 74 -4.55 17.01 2.45
N ARG A 75 -3.49 16.64 3.17
CA ARG A 75 -2.21 16.23 2.62
C ARG A 75 -2.04 14.71 2.73
N PRO A 76 -1.33 14.07 1.78
CA PRO A 76 -0.96 12.67 1.91
C PRO A 76 -0.22 12.39 3.23
N LEU A 77 -0.50 11.24 3.84
CA LEU A 77 0.12 10.87 5.12
C LEU A 77 1.64 10.81 5.01
N TYR A 78 2.18 10.26 3.91
CA TYR A 78 3.63 10.18 3.68
C TYR A 78 4.35 11.55 3.60
N GLU A 79 3.61 12.64 3.34
CA GLU A 79 4.16 14.01 3.40
C GLU A 79 4.16 14.59 4.81
N VAL A 80 3.28 14.09 5.68
CA VAL A 80 3.12 14.57 7.06
C VAL A 80 4.03 13.79 8.02
N GLU A 81 4.19 12.50 7.80
CA GLU A 81 5.00 11.62 8.64
C GLU A 81 6.44 12.13 8.88
N PRO A 82 7.17 12.65 7.87
CA PRO A 82 8.52 13.17 8.09
C PRO A 82 8.60 14.34 9.06
N GLU A 83 7.52 15.12 9.22
CA GLU A 83 7.47 16.23 10.19
C GLU A 83 7.46 15.71 11.64
N ILE A 84 7.02 14.47 11.87
CA ILE A 84 6.87 13.86 13.19
C ILE A 84 7.95 12.80 13.45
N PHE A 85 8.27 11.99 12.45
CA PHE A 85 9.17 10.84 12.59
C PHE A 85 10.53 11.03 11.92
N GLY A 86 10.71 12.07 11.09
CA GLY A 86 11.92 12.29 10.29
C GLY A 86 11.99 11.42 9.02
N MET A 87 11.04 10.51 8.82
CA MET A 87 10.90 9.65 7.63
C MET A 87 9.44 9.24 7.45
N ASP A 88 9.06 8.81 6.25
CA ASP A 88 7.73 8.31 5.96
C ASP A 88 7.61 6.79 6.16
N HIS A 89 6.38 6.26 6.07
CA HIS A 89 6.13 4.82 6.24
C HIS A 89 6.74 3.97 5.11
N ALA A 90 6.97 4.51 3.92
CA ALA A 90 7.61 3.79 2.83
C ALA A 90 9.10 3.56 3.13
N GLU A 91 9.78 4.56 3.68
CA GLU A 91 11.17 4.44 4.15
C GLU A 91 11.26 3.48 5.33
N VAL A 92 10.34 3.55 6.31
CA VAL A 92 10.25 2.58 7.41
C VAL A 92 10.03 1.16 6.89
N GLY A 93 9.13 0.97 5.90
CA GLY A 93 8.92 -0.31 5.23
C GLY A 93 10.18 -0.85 4.59
N GLY A 94 10.96 0.01 3.93
CA GLY A 94 12.26 -0.33 3.38
C GLY A 94 13.27 -0.78 4.44
N VAL A 95 13.36 -0.07 5.58
CA VAL A 95 14.22 -0.45 6.72
C VAL A 95 13.80 -1.81 7.30
N LEU A 96 12.50 -2.06 7.44
CA LEU A 96 11.99 -3.36 7.88
C LEU A 96 12.34 -4.47 6.89
N GLY A 97 12.21 -4.21 5.58
CA GLY A 97 12.59 -5.16 4.53
C GLY A 97 14.06 -5.57 4.61
N GLU A 98 14.95 -4.60 4.83
CA GLU A 98 16.38 -4.88 5.07
C GLU A 98 16.60 -5.70 6.33
N HIS A 99 15.96 -5.34 7.43
CA HIS A 99 16.09 -6.05 8.71
C HIS A 99 15.58 -7.49 8.63
N TRP A 100 14.54 -7.75 7.89
CA TRP A 100 13.97 -9.08 7.66
C TRP A 100 14.67 -9.87 6.55
N ASN A 101 15.70 -9.29 5.93
CA ASN A 101 16.41 -9.88 4.79
C ASN A 101 15.47 -10.23 3.61
N LEU A 102 14.49 -9.37 3.34
CA LEU A 102 13.67 -9.51 2.14
C LEU A 102 14.54 -9.31 0.88
N PRO A 103 14.12 -9.89 -0.26
CA PRO A 103 14.83 -9.66 -1.52
C PRO A 103 15.00 -8.15 -1.80
N PRO A 104 16.20 -7.70 -2.26
CA PRO A 104 16.48 -6.28 -2.46
C PRO A 104 15.47 -5.57 -3.38
N LEU A 105 14.97 -6.26 -4.41
CA LEU A 105 13.95 -5.73 -5.33
C LEU A 105 12.63 -5.43 -4.60
N LEU A 106 12.22 -6.32 -3.70
CA LEU A 106 11.02 -6.16 -2.90
C LEU A 106 11.21 -5.00 -1.91
N THR A 107 12.34 -4.98 -1.19
CA THR A 107 12.68 -3.91 -0.25
C THR A 107 12.66 -2.53 -0.93
N GLU A 108 13.19 -2.43 -2.13
CA GLU A 108 13.13 -1.18 -2.90
C GLU A 108 11.71 -0.81 -3.29
N ALA A 109 10.88 -1.77 -3.72
CA ALA A 109 9.48 -1.51 -4.05
C ALA A 109 8.71 -0.97 -2.85
N LEU A 110 8.92 -1.52 -1.65
CA LEU A 110 8.33 -0.98 -0.42
C LEU A 110 8.78 0.46 -0.16
N ARG A 111 10.09 0.74 -0.29
CA ARG A 111 10.66 2.08 -0.05
C ARG A 111 10.21 3.13 -1.07
N ARG A 112 9.92 2.71 -2.30
CA ARG A 112 9.71 3.61 -3.44
C ARG A 112 8.29 3.65 -3.99
N HIS A 113 7.31 3.05 -3.32
CA HIS A 113 5.95 3.01 -3.89
C HIS A 113 5.28 4.40 -3.99
N HIS A 114 5.72 5.41 -3.24
CA HIS A 114 5.32 6.82 -3.43
C HIS A 114 6.21 7.59 -4.41
N THR A 115 7.43 7.11 -4.65
CA THR A 115 8.42 7.74 -5.54
C THR A 115 9.01 6.73 -6.51
N PRO A 116 8.19 6.02 -7.33
CA PRO A 116 8.64 4.90 -8.16
C PRO A 116 9.67 5.29 -9.20
N ASP A 117 9.68 6.54 -9.64
CA ASP A 117 10.69 7.08 -10.57
C ASP A 117 12.11 7.12 -9.98
N GLN A 118 12.25 6.98 -8.66
CA GLN A 118 13.54 6.93 -7.95
C GLN A 118 14.05 5.50 -7.72
N ALA A 119 13.26 4.47 -8.10
CA ALA A 119 13.70 3.08 -7.99
C ALA A 119 14.80 2.76 -9.01
N MET A 120 15.84 2.06 -8.57
CA MET A 120 17.03 1.76 -9.39
C MET A 120 17.21 0.26 -9.65
N LEU A 121 16.82 -0.60 -8.71
CA LEU A 121 16.98 -2.05 -8.81
C LEU A 121 15.81 -2.67 -9.57
N SER A 122 14.59 -2.24 -9.27
CA SER A 122 13.38 -2.72 -9.92
C SER A 122 12.34 -1.60 -10.12
N PRO A 123 12.61 -0.63 -11.03
CA PRO A 123 11.65 0.43 -11.34
C PRO A 123 10.27 -0.12 -11.72
N GLN A 124 10.24 -1.21 -12.47
CA GLN A 124 8.99 -1.84 -12.90
C GLN A 124 8.14 -2.32 -11.71
N LEU A 125 8.74 -2.99 -10.71
CA LEU A 125 8.02 -3.45 -9.51
C LEU A 125 7.51 -2.26 -8.69
N ALA A 126 8.30 -1.21 -8.53
CA ALA A 126 7.90 0.01 -7.83
C ALA A 126 6.71 0.70 -8.53
N HIS A 127 6.76 0.84 -9.86
CA HIS A 127 5.66 1.39 -10.64
C HIS A 127 4.38 0.52 -10.59
N VAL A 128 4.54 -0.81 -10.65
CA VAL A 128 3.40 -1.74 -10.49
C VAL A 128 2.77 -1.56 -9.11
N THR A 129 3.57 -1.47 -8.05
CA THR A 129 3.08 -1.28 -6.68
C THR A 129 2.35 0.05 -6.53
N ALA A 130 2.91 1.16 -7.02
CA ALA A 130 2.27 2.48 -7.01
C ALA A 130 0.92 2.50 -7.76
N LEU A 131 0.87 1.89 -8.94
CA LEU A 131 -0.37 1.82 -9.73
C LEU A 131 -1.40 0.92 -9.05
N ALA A 132 -0.98 -0.21 -8.48
CA ALA A 132 -1.84 -1.14 -7.76
C ALA A 132 -2.46 -0.51 -6.52
N ASN A 133 -1.68 0.26 -5.75
CA ASN A 133 -2.15 1.04 -4.60
C ASN A 133 -3.29 1.99 -5.02
N TYR A 134 -3.09 2.76 -6.09
CA TYR A 134 -4.12 3.64 -6.64
C TYR A 134 -5.39 2.89 -7.06
N LEU A 135 -5.26 1.75 -7.77
CA LEU A 135 -6.41 0.97 -8.23
C LEU A 135 -7.19 0.35 -7.07
N ALA A 136 -6.51 -0.12 -6.02
CA ALA A 136 -7.16 -0.61 -4.81
C ALA A 136 -7.99 0.50 -4.15
N TYR A 137 -7.44 1.72 -4.05
CA TYR A 137 -8.16 2.88 -3.55
C TYR A 137 -9.42 3.19 -4.39
N VAL A 138 -9.28 3.28 -5.72
CA VAL A 138 -10.40 3.55 -6.64
C VAL A 138 -11.48 2.45 -6.58
N ALA A 139 -11.07 1.20 -6.33
CA ALA A 139 -12.00 0.08 -6.15
C ALA A 139 -12.78 0.12 -4.82
N GLY A 140 -12.49 1.08 -3.92
CA GLY A 140 -13.19 1.27 -2.66
C GLY A 140 -12.48 0.68 -1.44
N TYR A 141 -11.23 0.28 -1.58
CA TYR A 141 -10.39 -0.21 -0.47
C TYR A 141 -9.50 0.89 0.14
N GLY A 142 -9.94 2.15 0.06
CA GLY A 142 -9.28 3.24 0.76
C GLY A 142 -9.40 3.08 2.28
N GLU A 143 -8.40 3.56 3.01
CA GLU A 143 -8.41 3.62 4.47
C GLU A 143 -8.33 5.08 4.94
N SER A 144 -8.60 5.33 6.23
CA SER A 144 -8.60 6.68 6.81
C SER A 144 -7.24 7.38 6.76
N SER A 145 -6.15 6.65 6.64
CA SER A 145 -4.80 7.18 6.52
C SER A 145 -4.38 7.52 5.08
N ASN A 146 -5.20 7.18 4.08
CA ASN A 146 -4.93 7.46 2.66
C ASN A 146 -5.49 8.82 2.20
N VAL A 147 -5.63 9.77 3.09
CA VAL A 147 -6.10 11.12 2.74
C VAL A 147 -5.09 11.78 1.81
N GLY A 148 -5.55 12.35 0.70
CA GLY A 148 -4.68 13.04 -0.27
C GLY A 148 -3.83 12.14 -1.19
N GLU A 149 -3.78 10.82 -0.97
CA GLU A 149 -3.01 9.86 -1.78
C GLU A 149 -3.70 9.47 -3.10
N HIS A 150 -4.67 10.25 -3.55
CA HIS A 150 -5.59 9.84 -4.63
C HIS A 150 -5.21 10.39 -5.99
N ALA A 151 -4.05 11.04 -6.10
CA ALA A 151 -3.58 11.50 -7.39
C ALA A 151 -3.28 10.31 -8.32
N TYR A 152 -3.83 10.38 -9.53
CA TYR A 152 -3.54 9.38 -10.55
C TYR A 152 -2.02 9.27 -10.80
N PRO A 153 -1.41 8.09 -10.64
CA PRO A 153 0.04 7.91 -10.78
C PRO A 153 0.47 7.90 -12.26
N MET A 154 0.43 9.08 -12.89
CA MET A 154 0.70 9.27 -14.31
C MET A 154 2.05 8.69 -14.73
N SER A 155 3.11 8.92 -13.93
CA SER A 155 4.46 8.40 -14.23
C SER A 155 4.46 6.87 -14.29
N SER A 156 3.76 6.21 -13.35
CA SER A 156 3.66 4.75 -13.34
C SER A 156 2.87 4.22 -14.53
N ALA A 157 1.75 4.85 -14.88
CA ALA A 157 0.98 4.45 -16.05
C ALA A 157 1.80 4.59 -17.35
N MET A 158 2.57 5.67 -17.47
CA MET A 158 3.46 5.90 -18.63
C MET A 158 4.62 4.90 -18.67
N ALA A 159 5.30 4.68 -17.52
CA ALA A 159 6.42 3.74 -17.43
C ALA A 159 5.97 2.30 -17.79
N LEU A 160 4.79 1.91 -17.34
CA LEU A 160 4.20 0.59 -17.62
C LEU A 160 3.47 0.51 -18.98
N LYS A 161 3.38 1.62 -19.72
CA LYS A 161 2.62 1.72 -20.98
C LYS A 161 1.18 1.23 -20.85
N MET A 162 0.56 1.53 -19.70
CA MET A 162 -0.82 1.17 -19.40
C MET A 162 -1.74 2.36 -19.59
N ASP A 163 -2.74 2.17 -20.45
CA ASP A 163 -3.80 3.16 -20.69
C ASP A 163 -4.84 3.11 -19.54
N PRO A 164 -5.31 4.27 -19.01
CA PRO A 164 -6.37 4.31 -18.01
C PRO A 164 -7.63 3.52 -18.38
N GLY A 165 -8.00 3.45 -19.67
CA GLY A 165 -9.13 2.67 -20.16
C GLY A 165 -9.00 1.16 -19.91
N LYS A 166 -7.80 0.68 -19.54
CA LYS A 166 -7.53 -0.73 -19.23
C LYS A 166 -7.59 -1.06 -17.74
N PHE A 167 -7.96 -0.11 -16.90
CA PHE A 167 -8.01 -0.32 -15.44
C PHE A 167 -9.39 -0.76 -14.96
N GLN A 168 -10.43 -0.46 -15.74
CA GLN A 168 -11.81 -0.66 -15.32
C GLN A 168 -12.10 -2.12 -14.93
N ASP A 169 -11.62 -3.08 -15.70
CA ASP A 169 -11.80 -4.50 -15.40
C ASP A 169 -11.01 -4.96 -14.16
N ILE A 170 -9.82 -4.37 -13.87
CA ILE A 170 -9.11 -4.65 -12.62
C ILE A 170 -9.91 -4.10 -11.44
N ILE A 171 -10.45 -2.88 -11.55
CA ILE A 171 -11.29 -2.27 -10.51
C ILE A 171 -12.53 -3.12 -10.24
N GLU A 172 -13.23 -3.56 -11.29
CA GLU A 172 -14.42 -4.42 -11.18
C GLU A 172 -14.08 -5.79 -10.54
N GLU A 173 -12.96 -6.41 -10.94
CA GLU A 173 -12.49 -7.65 -10.32
C GLU A 173 -12.20 -7.47 -8.82
N LEU A 174 -11.58 -6.35 -8.42
CA LEU A 174 -11.33 -6.06 -7.00
C LEU A 174 -12.65 -5.86 -6.23
N GLN A 175 -13.60 -5.12 -6.80
CA GLN A 175 -14.91 -4.90 -6.19
C GLN A 175 -15.67 -6.22 -5.98
N GLN A 176 -15.61 -7.15 -6.95
CA GLN A 176 -16.21 -8.48 -6.85
C GLN A 176 -15.46 -9.40 -5.87
N ALA A 177 -14.20 -9.11 -5.56
CA ALA A 177 -13.39 -9.91 -4.65
C ALA A 177 -13.61 -9.57 -3.16
N SER A 178 -14.53 -8.64 -2.81
CA SER A 178 -14.70 -8.15 -1.43
C SER A 178 -14.94 -9.28 -0.42
N GLU A 179 -15.87 -10.19 -0.70
CA GLU A 179 -16.14 -11.33 0.18
C GLU A 179 -14.93 -12.27 0.34
N ARG A 180 -14.16 -12.45 -0.72
CA ARG A 180 -12.94 -13.27 -0.70
C ARG A 180 -11.85 -12.62 0.14
N ILE A 181 -11.68 -11.31 0.03
CA ILE A 181 -10.75 -10.51 0.85
C ILE A 181 -11.13 -10.66 2.32
N ASP A 182 -12.41 -10.50 2.66
CA ASP A 182 -12.90 -10.63 4.03
C ASP A 182 -12.71 -12.06 4.58
N ALA A 183 -12.95 -13.07 3.76
CA ALA A 183 -12.73 -14.47 4.15
C ALA A 183 -11.25 -14.76 4.42
N MET A 184 -10.33 -14.22 3.61
CA MET A 184 -8.89 -14.38 3.81
C MET A 184 -8.42 -13.70 5.12
N LEU A 185 -8.92 -12.50 5.43
CA LEU A 185 -8.60 -11.79 6.67
C LEU A 185 -9.21 -12.49 7.89
N GLY A 186 -10.43 -12.98 7.78
CA GLY A 186 -11.07 -13.76 8.83
C GLY A 186 -10.31 -15.04 9.19
N ALA A 187 -9.75 -15.72 8.20
CA ALA A 187 -8.92 -16.92 8.42
C ALA A 187 -7.60 -16.60 9.16
N VAL A 188 -6.98 -15.45 8.88
CA VAL A 188 -5.75 -15.01 9.58
C VAL A 188 -6.05 -14.58 11.02
N SER A 189 -7.20 -13.97 11.28
CA SER A 189 -7.59 -13.52 12.62
C SER A 189 -8.03 -14.66 13.55
N ALA A 190 -8.30 -15.84 13.01
CA ALA A 190 -8.75 -17.02 13.75
C ALA A 190 -7.60 -18.01 14.12
N ALA A 191 -6.40 -17.78 13.61
CA ALA A 191 -5.20 -18.59 13.83
C ALA A 191 -4.32 -18.01 14.94
#